data_3f09f40cf28c4494245e0474db0904ee
#
_entry.id   3f09f40cf28c4494245e0474db0904ee
#
_cell.length_a   1.000
_cell.length_b   1.000
_cell.length_c   1.000
_cell.angle_alpha   90.00
_cell.angle_beta   90.00
_cell.angle_gamma   90.00
#
_symmetry.space_group_name_H-M   'P 1'
#
loop_
_entity.id
_entity.type
_entity.pdbx_description
1 polymer ?
#
loop_
_entity_poly.entity_id
_entity_poly.type
_entity_poly.pdbx_seq_one_letter_code
_entity_poly.pdbx_strand_id
1 'polypeptide(L)'
;MQPHESSQGNDTAGPLRSLPRRGFLAGSLAAACGSSLGRLGASTASAAGSTATTAESLVAALHATLTPAQREKVCRPWDYVHPKFGLLRTRVANNWNCNDTDLSSDFFTADQKQLTRDIFEQLIAPEWHARFHQQLEDDTGGFGHQQSFAILGEPGAGPSQFLLTGRHMTLRCDGNAADHVAFGGPIFYGHDAGGFDEDKDHPGNVFWSQALAANAVYEMLDGKQRDAALVAKSPRENAVGFRGAKLHTANPQGIAVTDLSGDQQGELSRVLGVLLEPFRGSDREEVRECLAKQGGLEGCRLLFYKDQDIGNDGVWDNWRLEGPAFVWHFRGAPHVHVWVNIADDPSIATNS
;
A
#
# COMPACT_ATOMS: atom_id res chain seq x y z
N MET A 1 -9.84 -61.54 9.68
CA MET A 1 -8.67 -62.02 8.93
C MET A 1 -7.57 -61.00 9.14
N GLN A 2 -6.60 -61.39 9.91
CA GLN A 2 -5.44 -60.61 10.36
C GLN A 2 -4.34 -60.55 9.29
N PRO A 3 -3.17 -60.06 9.66
CA PRO A 3 -2.49 -58.81 9.32
C PRO A 3 -1.11 -59.05 8.63
N HIS A 4 -0.41 -58.01 8.21
CA HIS A 4 1.08 -58.05 8.09
C HIS A 4 1.60 -56.63 8.39
N GLU A 5 2.28 -56.49 9.47
CA GLU A 5 3.70 -56.59 9.86
C GLU A 5 4.59 -55.47 9.25
N SER A 6 4.96 -54.66 10.14
CA SER A 6 6.18 -53.93 10.54
C SER A 6 7.48 -54.15 9.74
N SER A 7 8.20 -53.08 9.49
CA SER A 7 9.66 -53.09 9.54
C SER A 7 10.21 -51.77 10.06
N GLN A 8 10.94 -51.90 11.15
CA GLN A 8 11.81 -50.90 11.78
C GLN A 8 13.16 -50.84 11.02
N GLY A 9 13.78 -49.70 11.04
CA GLY A 9 15.17 -49.51 10.61
C GLY A 9 15.71 -48.19 11.09
N ASN A 10 16.27 -48.24 12.11
CA ASN A 10 17.47 -47.89 12.88
C ASN A 10 18.22 -46.60 12.50
N ASP A 11 18.47 -45.86 13.57
CA ASP A 11 19.39 -44.74 13.78
C ASP A 11 20.80 -44.91 13.21
N THR A 12 21.39 -43.78 12.78
CA THR A 12 22.78 -43.44 13.13
C THR A 12 22.98 -41.92 13.06
N ALA A 13 23.24 -41.35 14.22
CA ALA A 13 23.74 -40.00 14.40
C ALA A 13 25.25 -39.93 14.11
N GLY A 14 25.71 -38.97 13.34
CA GLY A 14 27.11 -38.63 13.11
C GLY A 14 27.39 -37.17 13.55
N PRO A 15 28.59 -36.86 14.06
CA PRO A 15 28.83 -35.71 14.91
C PRO A 15 29.14 -34.42 14.18
N LEU A 16 28.72 -33.32 14.82
CA LEU A 16 29.03 -31.95 14.51
C LEU A 16 30.52 -31.63 14.44
N ARG A 17 31.01 -31.12 13.32
CA ARG A 17 32.35 -30.51 13.22
C ARG A 17 32.22 -28.99 13.33
N SER A 18 32.86 -28.49 14.39
CA SER A 18 33.15 -27.09 14.65
C SER A 18 34.23 -26.55 13.69
N LEU A 19 34.02 -25.38 13.12
CA LEU A 19 35.02 -24.60 12.37
C LEU A 19 35.44 -23.36 13.18
N PRO A 20 36.74 -22.96 13.16
CA PRO A 20 37.29 -21.97 14.06
C PRO A 20 37.12 -20.51 13.58
N ARG A 21 36.94 -19.65 14.58
CA ARG A 21 37.02 -18.19 14.44
C ARG A 21 38.44 -17.78 14.04
N ARG A 22 38.58 -16.99 12.97
CA ARG A 22 39.79 -16.23 12.66
C ARG A 22 39.59 -14.75 12.99
N GLY A 23 40.44 -14.25 13.86
CA GLY A 23 40.48 -12.88 14.32
C GLY A 23 41.06 -11.93 13.25
N PHE A 24 40.59 -10.71 13.28
CA PHE A 24 41.15 -9.60 12.52
C PHE A 24 42.18 -8.86 13.37
N LEU A 25 43.41 -8.80 12.89
CA LEU A 25 44.48 -7.96 13.40
C LEU A 25 44.46 -6.59 12.71
N ALA A 26 44.46 -5.54 13.50
CA ALA A 26 44.70 -4.18 13.10
C ALA A 26 46.18 -3.98 12.76
N GLY A 27 46.44 -3.32 11.64
CA GLY A 27 47.80 -2.87 11.29
C GLY A 27 47.75 -1.41 10.86
N SER A 28 48.22 -0.54 11.75
CA SER A 28 48.52 0.85 11.47
C SER A 28 49.92 0.98 10.85
N LEU A 29 50.08 1.72 9.76
CA LEU A 29 51.39 2.21 9.34
C LEU A 29 51.22 3.63 8.80
N ALA A 30 51.81 4.56 9.50
CA ALA A 30 52.05 5.91 9.09
C ALA A 30 53.42 6.00 8.36
N ALA A 31 53.53 6.74 7.27
CA ALA A 31 54.78 7.28 6.80
C ALA A 31 54.54 8.55 5.96
N ALA A 32 55.41 9.49 6.18
CA ALA A 32 55.33 10.89 5.85
C ALA A 32 56.03 11.28 4.53
N CYS A 33 55.70 12.51 4.07
CA CYS A 33 56.49 13.50 3.33
C CYS A 33 56.89 13.26 1.87
N GLY A 34 56.49 14.21 1.05
CA GLY A 34 57.09 14.49 -0.24
C GLY A 34 56.35 15.57 -1.02
N SER A 35 56.77 16.81 -0.85
CA SER A 35 56.24 18.01 -1.59
C SER A 35 56.69 18.00 -3.05
N SER A 36 55.76 18.18 -3.98
CA SER A 36 56.09 18.81 -5.30
C SER A 36 54.87 19.57 -5.83
N LEU A 37 55.04 20.87 -6.00
CA LEU A 37 54.13 21.76 -6.65
C LEU A 37 54.04 21.45 -8.16
N GLY A 38 52.86 21.07 -8.61
CA GLY A 38 52.48 21.04 -10.02
C GLY A 38 51.11 21.69 -10.16
N ARG A 39 51.08 22.95 -10.64
CA ARG A 39 49.85 23.60 -11.09
C ARG A 39 49.37 22.90 -12.35
N LEU A 40 48.28 22.15 -12.24
CA LEU A 40 47.47 21.73 -13.38
C LEU A 40 46.03 22.17 -13.12
N GLY A 41 45.47 22.87 -14.11
CA GLY A 41 44.14 23.46 -14.04
C GLY A 41 43.08 22.46 -13.66
N ALA A 42 42.41 22.72 -12.57
CA ALA A 42 41.20 22.00 -12.19
C ALA A 42 40.06 22.42 -13.12
N SER A 43 39.83 21.62 -14.16
CA SER A 43 38.52 21.58 -14.82
C SER A 43 37.51 21.07 -13.79
N THR A 44 36.72 21.99 -13.23
CA THR A 44 35.55 21.63 -12.45
C THR A 44 34.54 21.01 -13.40
N ALA A 45 34.65 19.70 -13.64
CA ALA A 45 33.52 18.93 -14.12
C ALA A 45 32.44 19.03 -13.01
N SER A 46 31.48 19.91 -13.23
CA SER A 46 30.23 19.91 -12.49
C SER A 46 29.67 18.50 -12.62
N ALA A 47 29.71 17.72 -11.54
CA ALA A 47 28.95 16.52 -11.45
C ALA A 47 27.46 16.97 -11.55
N ALA A 48 26.91 16.87 -12.76
CA ALA A 48 25.46 16.91 -12.93
C ALA A 48 24.94 15.76 -12.07
N GLY A 49 24.42 16.11 -10.90
CA GLY A 49 23.71 15.15 -10.04
C GLY A 49 22.65 14.50 -10.91
N SER A 50 22.74 13.19 -11.08
CA SER A 50 21.66 12.40 -11.64
C SER A 50 20.45 12.65 -10.72
N THR A 51 19.53 13.52 -11.14
CA THR A 51 18.25 13.66 -10.49
C THR A 51 17.57 12.31 -10.63
N ALA A 52 17.38 11.62 -9.50
CA ALA A 52 16.69 10.34 -9.50
C ALA A 52 15.34 10.52 -10.21
N THR A 53 15.04 9.64 -11.15
CA THR A 53 13.74 9.64 -11.84
C THR A 53 12.66 9.30 -10.82
N THR A 54 11.71 10.20 -10.58
CA THR A 54 10.59 10.01 -9.65
C THR A 54 9.29 9.77 -10.43
N ALA A 55 8.28 9.20 -9.76
CA ALA A 55 6.96 9.01 -10.36
C ALA A 55 6.42 10.33 -10.94
N GLU A 56 6.60 11.45 -10.25
CA GLU A 56 6.14 12.79 -10.66
C GLU A 56 6.84 13.25 -11.93
N SER A 57 8.16 13.01 -12.05
CA SER A 57 8.91 13.34 -13.25
C SER A 57 8.47 12.49 -14.45
N LEU A 58 8.11 11.24 -14.22
CA LEU A 58 7.54 10.35 -15.23
C LEU A 58 6.13 10.78 -15.65
N VAL A 59 5.30 11.26 -14.73
CA VAL A 59 3.98 11.84 -15.05
C VAL A 59 4.14 13.06 -15.95
N ALA A 60 5.08 13.95 -15.66
CA ALA A 60 5.36 15.10 -16.53
C ALA A 60 5.87 14.66 -17.92
N ALA A 61 6.75 13.67 -17.98
CA ALA A 61 7.23 13.08 -19.23
C ALA A 61 6.08 12.45 -20.03
N LEU A 62 5.23 11.64 -19.42
CA LEU A 62 4.05 11.05 -20.04
C LEU A 62 3.13 12.15 -20.60
N HIS A 63 2.82 13.18 -19.79
CA HIS A 63 1.99 14.31 -20.20
C HIS A 63 2.55 15.02 -21.43
N ALA A 64 3.88 15.20 -21.50
CA ALA A 64 4.55 15.84 -22.63
C ALA A 64 4.43 15.06 -23.96
N THR A 65 4.33 13.73 -23.89
CA THR A 65 4.19 12.85 -25.07
C THR A 65 2.79 12.76 -25.63
N LEU A 66 1.75 13.18 -24.87
CA LEU A 66 0.36 13.02 -25.26
C LEU A 66 -0.01 13.93 -26.44
N THR A 67 -0.62 13.36 -27.47
CA THR A 67 -1.23 14.09 -28.57
C THR A 67 -2.45 14.90 -28.11
N PRO A 68 -2.92 15.91 -28.88
CA PRO A 68 -4.13 16.64 -28.52
C PRO A 68 -5.35 15.72 -28.30
N ALA A 69 -5.54 14.71 -29.13
CA ALA A 69 -6.64 13.75 -29.01
C ALA A 69 -6.52 12.90 -27.72
N GLN A 70 -5.30 12.50 -27.35
CA GLN A 70 -5.07 11.78 -26.09
C GLN A 70 -5.30 12.69 -24.88
N ARG A 71 -4.82 13.94 -24.91
CA ARG A 71 -5.08 14.91 -23.84
C ARG A 71 -6.56 15.15 -23.61
N GLU A 72 -7.35 15.26 -24.68
CA GLU A 72 -8.81 15.40 -24.59
C GLU A 72 -9.45 14.23 -23.83
N LYS A 73 -8.92 13.01 -23.98
CA LYS A 73 -9.43 11.81 -23.31
C LYS A 73 -8.98 11.68 -21.86
N VAL A 74 -7.71 11.93 -21.56
CA VAL A 74 -7.14 11.58 -20.26
C VAL A 74 -6.75 12.78 -19.38
N CYS A 75 -6.63 14.00 -19.93
CA CYS A 75 -6.31 15.19 -19.13
C CYS A 75 -7.58 15.94 -18.72
N ARG A 76 -7.61 16.41 -17.47
CA ARG A 76 -8.75 17.14 -16.89
C ARG A 76 -8.23 18.28 -16.00
N PRO A 77 -9.04 19.33 -15.80
CA PRO A 77 -8.73 20.33 -14.76
C PRO A 77 -8.53 19.68 -13.38
N TRP A 78 -7.77 20.34 -12.52
CA TRP A 78 -7.49 19.86 -11.15
C TRP A 78 -8.75 19.48 -10.36
N ASP A 79 -9.76 20.36 -10.37
CA ASP A 79 -11.03 20.16 -9.68
C ASP A 79 -12.14 19.59 -10.60
N TYR A 80 -11.79 18.71 -11.51
CA TYR A 80 -12.75 18.14 -12.44
C TYR A 80 -13.80 17.29 -11.73
N VAL A 81 -15.06 17.66 -11.91
CA VAL A 81 -16.23 16.92 -11.44
C VAL A 81 -16.79 16.08 -12.59
N HIS A 82 -16.59 14.78 -12.52
CA HIS A 82 -17.12 13.85 -13.50
C HIS A 82 -18.65 13.67 -13.31
N PRO A 83 -19.49 13.68 -14.39
CA PRO A 83 -20.95 13.62 -14.26
C PRO A 83 -21.46 12.40 -13.47
N LYS A 84 -20.78 11.26 -13.57
CA LYS A 84 -21.15 10.00 -12.90
C LYS A 84 -20.42 9.81 -11.57
N PHE A 85 -19.15 10.22 -11.47
CA PHE A 85 -18.27 9.84 -10.38
C PHE A 85 -17.99 10.97 -9.39
N GLY A 86 -18.44 12.19 -9.66
CA GLY A 86 -18.17 13.36 -8.82
C GLY A 86 -16.72 13.84 -8.96
N LEU A 87 -16.17 14.46 -7.93
CA LEU A 87 -14.80 14.98 -7.92
C LEU A 87 -13.77 13.85 -8.03
N LEU A 88 -13.06 13.77 -9.18
CA LEU A 88 -12.20 12.63 -9.47
C LEU A 88 -10.99 12.50 -8.53
N ARG A 89 -10.39 13.62 -8.13
CA ARG A 89 -9.21 13.58 -7.24
C ARG A 89 -9.51 13.03 -5.83
N THR A 90 -10.79 12.92 -5.46
CA THR A 90 -11.23 12.30 -4.19
C THR A 90 -12.01 11.01 -4.39
N ARG A 91 -12.20 10.58 -5.65
CA ARG A 91 -12.96 9.37 -5.96
C ARG A 91 -12.15 8.11 -5.69
N VAL A 92 -12.76 7.15 -4.99
CA VAL A 92 -12.24 5.79 -4.81
C VAL A 92 -13.33 4.77 -5.10
N ALA A 93 -12.98 3.70 -5.79
CA ALA A 93 -13.85 2.54 -5.98
C ALA A 93 -12.99 1.29 -6.26
N ASN A 94 -13.60 0.10 -6.10
CA ASN A 94 -12.92 -1.18 -6.24
C ASN A 94 -12.76 -1.64 -7.70
N ASN A 95 -13.70 -1.26 -8.56
CA ASN A 95 -13.72 -1.68 -9.97
C ASN A 95 -14.34 -0.55 -10.80
N TRP A 96 -13.50 0.27 -11.41
CA TRP A 96 -13.93 1.39 -12.24
C TRP A 96 -12.84 1.90 -13.17
N ASN A 97 -13.24 2.57 -14.23
CA ASN A 97 -12.34 3.28 -15.12
C ASN A 97 -12.65 4.77 -15.07
N CYS A 98 -11.63 5.61 -14.87
CA CYS A 98 -11.76 7.06 -14.79
C CYS A 98 -12.10 7.71 -16.14
N ASN A 99 -11.95 6.97 -17.23
CA ASN A 99 -12.41 7.29 -18.58
C ASN A 99 -12.66 6.00 -19.38
N ASP A 100 -13.07 6.12 -20.63
CA ASP A 100 -13.45 5.03 -21.53
C ASP A 100 -12.28 4.45 -22.36
N THR A 101 -11.04 4.84 -22.05
CA THR A 101 -9.87 4.43 -22.83
C THR A 101 -9.06 3.39 -22.03
N ASP A 102 -9.00 2.17 -22.56
CA ASP A 102 -8.19 1.10 -21.98
C ASP A 102 -6.71 1.37 -22.26
N LEU A 103 -5.86 1.25 -21.22
CA LEU A 103 -4.44 1.52 -21.31
C LEU A 103 -3.72 0.52 -22.25
N SER A 104 -4.20 -0.73 -22.37
CA SER A 104 -3.62 -1.74 -23.28
C SER A 104 -3.92 -1.48 -24.75
N SER A 105 -4.91 -0.62 -25.06
CA SER A 105 -5.35 -0.35 -26.43
C SER A 105 -4.28 0.32 -27.31
N ASP A 106 -4.45 0.28 -28.62
CA ASP A 106 -3.56 0.97 -29.60
C ASP A 106 -3.71 2.49 -29.58
N PHE A 107 -4.58 3.03 -28.73
CA PHE A 107 -4.70 4.47 -28.53
C PHE A 107 -3.43 5.09 -27.93
N PHE A 108 -2.66 4.30 -27.15
CA PHE A 108 -1.40 4.70 -26.56
C PHE A 108 -0.22 4.01 -27.26
N THR A 109 0.88 4.75 -27.44
CA THR A 109 2.13 4.19 -27.95
C THR A 109 2.78 3.23 -26.94
N ALA A 110 3.70 2.38 -27.41
CA ALA A 110 4.46 1.50 -26.53
C ALA A 110 5.23 2.29 -25.45
N ASP A 111 5.82 3.42 -25.81
CA ASP A 111 6.56 4.29 -24.88
C ASP A 111 5.63 4.90 -23.82
N GLN A 112 4.42 5.31 -24.22
CA GLN A 112 3.43 5.84 -23.27
C GLN A 112 2.94 4.76 -22.29
N LYS A 113 2.72 3.55 -22.78
CA LYS A 113 2.37 2.39 -21.93
C LYS A 113 3.51 2.07 -20.97
N GLN A 114 4.76 2.12 -21.43
CA GLN A 114 5.93 1.89 -20.59
C GLN A 114 6.06 2.99 -19.53
N LEU A 115 5.95 4.28 -19.88
CA LEU A 115 5.96 5.37 -18.91
C LEU A 115 4.87 5.19 -17.84
N THR A 116 3.66 4.76 -18.23
CA THR A 116 2.59 4.50 -17.28
C THR A 116 2.91 3.34 -16.33
N ARG A 117 3.54 2.28 -16.85
CA ARG A 117 4.05 1.17 -16.02
C ARG A 117 5.13 1.65 -15.05
N ASP A 118 6.08 2.43 -15.53
CA ASP A 118 7.17 2.97 -14.70
C ASP A 118 6.63 3.88 -13.58
N ILE A 119 5.60 4.69 -13.86
CA ILE A 119 4.90 5.48 -12.84
C ILE A 119 4.29 4.55 -11.79
N PHE A 120 3.56 3.52 -12.22
CA PHE A 120 2.95 2.54 -11.30
C PHE A 120 4.02 1.87 -10.42
N GLU A 121 5.11 1.38 -10.99
CA GLU A 121 6.19 0.72 -10.26
C GLU A 121 6.89 1.68 -9.28
N GLN A 122 7.00 2.97 -9.62
CA GLN A 122 7.56 3.98 -8.70
C GLN A 122 6.65 4.31 -7.50
N LEU A 123 5.36 4.00 -7.54
CA LEU A 123 4.45 4.14 -6.39
C LEU A 123 4.55 2.95 -5.43
N ILE A 124 5.06 1.83 -5.92
CA ILE A 124 5.12 0.55 -5.20
C ILE A 124 6.57 0.32 -4.72
N ALA A 125 6.72 -0.22 -3.52
CA ALA A 125 8.03 -0.63 -3.04
C ALA A 125 8.61 -1.74 -3.95
N PRO A 126 9.91 -1.71 -4.29
CA PRO A 126 10.50 -2.68 -5.22
C PRO A 126 10.27 -4.14 -4.84
N GLU A 127 10.24 -4.45 -3.53
CA GLU A 127 10.00 -5.78 -2.99
C GLU A 127 8.58 -6.29 -3.24
N TRP A 128 7.65 -5.38 -3.58
CA TRP A 128 6.25 -5.67 -3.85
C TRP A 128 5.90 -5.69 -5.34
N HIS A 129 6.80 -5.31 -6.24
CA HIS A 129 6.52 -5.28 -7.68
C HIS A 129 6.02 -6.63 -8.19
N ALA A 130 6.71 -7.73 -7.86
CA ALA A 130 6.31 -9.07 -8.31
C ALA A 130 4.90 -9.45 -7.84
N ARG A 131 4.53 -9.08 -6.61
CA ARG A 131 3.19 -9.37 -6.05
C ARG A 131 2.08 -8.56 -6.74
N PHE A 132 2.32 -7.27 -7.00
CA PHE A 132 1.36 -6.46 -7.74
C PHE A 132 1.23 -6.90 -9.20
N HIS A 133 2.32 -7.30 -9.85
CA HIS A 133 2.25 -7.85 -11.20
C HIS A 133 1.50 -9.19 -11.21
N GLN A 134 1.68 -10.05 -10.22
CA GLN A 134 0.89 -11.27 -10.05
C GLN A 134 -0.60 -10.94 -9.89
N GLN A 135 -0.95 -10.02 -8.99
CA GLN A 135 -2.34 -9.57 -8.82
C GLN A 135 -2.96 -9.10 -10.15
N LEU A 136 -2.23 -8.30 -10.92
CA LEU A 136 -2.71 -7.80 -12.21
C LEU A 136 -2.87 -8.91 -13.25
N GLU A 137 -1.95 -9.88 -13.27
CA GLU A 137 -2.04 -11.03 -14.17
C GLU A 137 -3.26 -11.89 -13.84
N ASP A 138 -3.48 -12.20 -12.55
CA ASP A 138 -4.58 -13.04 -12.09
C ASP A 138 -5.93 -12.34 -12.32
N ASP A 139 -6.03 -11.05 -12.03
CA ASP A 139 -7.28 -10.29 -12.11
C ASP A 139 -7.70 -9.91 -13.54
N THR A 140 -6.71 -9.61 -14.42
CA THR A 140 -7.01 -8.97 -15.71
C THR A 140 -6.15 -9.43 -16.89
N GLY A 141 -5.16 -10.31 -16.67
CA GLY A 141 -4.20 -10.72 -17.70
C GLY A 141 -3.06 -9.72 -17.89
N GLY A 142 -2.70 -8.97 -16.82
CA GLY A 142 -1.50 -8.14 -16.74
C GLY A 142 -1.74 -6.64 -16.73
N PHE A 143 -0.64 -5.90 -16.56
CA PHE A 143 -0.67 -4.45 -16.49
C PHE A 143 -1.22 -3.81 -17.79
N GLY A 144 -2.13 -2.88 -17.62
CA GLY A 144 -2.78 -2.11 -18.69
C GLY A 144 -4.13 -2.67 -19.12
N HIS A 145 -4.42 -3.95 -18.86
CA HIS A 145 -5.71 -4.55 -19.20
C HIS A 145 -6.79 -4.17 -18.21
N GLN A 146 -7.95 -3.73 -18.70
CA GLN A 146 -9.06 -3.21 -17.90
C GLN A 146 -8.63 -2.05 -16.97
N GLN A 147 -7.63 -1.30 -17.38
CA GLN A 147 -7.12 -0.14 -16.66
C GLN A 147 -7.23 1.13 -17.50
N SER A 148 -7.46 2.23 -16.83
CA SER A 148 -7.42 3.58 -17.40
C SER A 148 -6.68 4.54 -16.47
N PHE A 149 -6.13 5.62 -17.04
CA PHE A 149 -5.53 6.67 -16.24
C PHE A 149 -6.09 8.04 -16.61
N ALA A 150 -6.03 8.96 -15.66
CA ALA A 150 -6.27 10.38 -15.90
C ALA A 150 -5.12 11.21 -15.32
N ILE A 151 -4.85 12.35 -15.95
CA ILE A 151 -3.96 13.38 -15.44
C ILE A 151 -4.83 14.58 -15.09
N LEU A 152 -4.87 14.96 -13.82
CA LEU A 152 -5.62 16.10 -13.31
C LEU A 152 -4.66 17.26 -13.09
N GLY A 153 -5.02 18.46 -13.56
CA GLY A 153 -4.16 19.64 -13.46
C GLY A 153 -3.02 19.67 -14.48
N GLU A 154 -1.94 20.37 -14.14
CA GLU A 154 -0.84 20.69 -15.08
C GLU A 154 0.50 20.20 -14.50
N PRO A 155 0.98 18.99 -14.84
CA PRO A 155 2.25 18.47 -14.38
C PRO A 155 3.42 19.40 -14.71
N GLY A 156 4.21 19.76 -13.67
CA GLY A 156 5.37 20.66 -13.82
C GLY A 156 5.07 22.15 -13.87
N ALA A 157 3.79 22.57 -13.92
CA ALA A 157 3.39 23.97 -13.96
C ALA A 157 2.41 24.39 -12.84
N GLY A 158 1.78 23.43 -12.16
CA GLY A 158 0.84 23.66 -11.09
C GLY A 158 0.46 22.37 -10.35
N PRO A 159 -0.58 22.41 -9.51
CA PRO A 159 -1.09 21.22 -8.88
C PRO A 159 -1.46 20.18 -9.93
N SER A 160 -1.03 18.95 -9.73
CA SER A 160 -1.32 17.86 -10.65
C SER A 160 -1.38 16.52 -9.94
N GLN A 161 -2.16 15.61 -10.51
CA GLN A 161 -2.29 14.25 -10.01
C GLN A 161 -2.43 13.28 -11.18
N PHE A 162 -1.67 12.23 -11.17
CA PHE A 162 -1.92 11.05 -11.97
C PHE A 162 -2.83 10.11 -11.18
N LEU A 163 -3.91 9.64 -11.81
CA LEU A 163 -4.89 8.72 -11.24
C LEU A 163 -4.92 7.46 -12.12
N LEU A 164 -4.57 6.32 -11.55
CA LEU A 164 -4.65 4.99 -12.19
C LEU A 164 -5.82 4.21 -11.60
N THR A 165 -6.70 3.71 -12.46
CA THR A 165 -7.92 2.98 -12.07
C THR A 165 -8.08 1.71 -12.88
N GLY A 166 -8.82 0.75 -12.34
CA GLY A 166 -9.11 -0.51 -13.00
C GLY A 166 -9.78 -1.51 -12.05
N ARG A 167 -9.75 -2.78 -12.45
CA ARG A 167 -10.16 -3.86 -11.55
C ARG A 167 -9.17 -3.94 -10.40
N HIS A 168 -9.68 -3.92 -9.19
CA HIS A 168 -8.94 -3.94 -7.92
C HIS A 168 -7.85 -2.86 -7.80
N MET A 169 -8.08 -1.67 -8.42
CA MET A 169 -7.09 -0.61 -8.38
C MET A 169 -7.69 0.80 -8.40
N THR A 170 -7.26 1.63 -7.46
CA THR A 170 -7.30 3.09 -7.48
C THR A 170 -6.02 3.58 -6.82
N LEU A 171 -5.05 4.01 -7.60
CA LEU A 171 -3.76 4.54 -7.13
C LEU A 171 -3.53 5.95 -7.65
N ARG A 172 -2.68 6.72 -6.95
CA ARG A 172 -2.45 8.12 -7.23
C ARG A 172 -0.98 8.49 -7.14
N CYS A 173 -0.58 9.50 -7.91
CA CYS A 173 0.69 10.17 -7.81
C CYS A 173 0.45 11.68 -7.99
N ASP A 174 0.63 12.47 -6.96
CA ASP A 174 0.32 13.91 -6.97
C ASP A 174 1.51 14.81 -6.58
N GLY A 175 2.62 14.22 -6.15
CA GLY A 175 3.80 14.97 -5.73
C GLY A 175 3.50 15.93 -4.57
N ASN A 176 2.65 15.52 -3.65
CA ASN A 176 2.16 16.30 -2.50
C ASN A 176 1.40 17.58 -2.94
N ALA A 177 0.77 17.56 -4.12
CA ALA A 177 -0.07 18.66 -4.59
C ALA A 177 -1.46 18.67 -3.92
N ALA A 178 -1.91 17.55 -3.36
CA ALA A 178 -3.13 17.45 -2.58
C ALA A 178 -2.80 17.61 -1.09
N ASP A 179 -2.90 18.83 -0.59
CA ASP A 179 -2.65 19.13 0.82
C ASP A 179 -3.53 18.28 1.76
N HIS A 180 -2.99 17.98 2.93
CA HIS A 180 -3.72 17.33 4.02
C HIS A 180 -4.10 15.86 3.85
N VAL A 181 -3.70 15.20 2.77
CA VAL A 181 -4.02 13.79 2.52
C VAL A 181 -2.77 12.97 2.22
N ALA A 182 -2.74 11.72 2.64
CA ALA A 182 -1.73 10.77 2.22
C ALA A 182 -2.10 10.13 0.87
N PHE A 183 -1.11 9.63 0.13
CA PHE A 183 -1.28 9.03 -1.20
C PHE A 183 -1.90 9.96 -2.27
N GLY A 184 -1.97 11.25 -2.02
CA GLY A 184 -2.72 12.17 -2.87
C GLY A 184 -4.23 12.02 -2.80
N GLY A 185 -4.76 11.26 -1.84
CA GLY A 185 -6.18 10.99 -1.63
C GLY A 185 -6.49 9.52 -1.39
N PRO A 186 -7.78 9.13 -1.36
CA PRO A 186 -8.15 7.77 -1.04
C PRO A 186 -7.68 6.80 -2.12
N ILE A 187 -7.18 5.62 -1.71
CA ILE A 187 -6.72 4.55 -2.59
C ILE A 187 -7.48 3.25 -2.34
N PHE A 188 -7.44 2.38 -3.32
CA PHE A 188 -7.96 1.02 -3.25
C PHE A 188 -7.00 0.06 -3.93
N TYR A 189 -6.83 -1.11 -3.33
CA TYR A 189 -6.17 -2.26 -3.94
C TYR A 189 -6.83 -3.56 -3.48
N GLY A 190 -6.65 -4.63 -4.22
CA GLY A 190 -7.26 -5.91 -3.90
C GLY A 190 -6.73 -7.01 -4.81
N HIS A 191 -7.22 -8.24 -4.61
CA HIS A 191 -6.84 -9.38 -5.42
C HIS A 191 -7.94 -10.45 -5.40
N ASP A 192 -8.29 -10.97 -6.58
CA ASP A 192 -9.18 -12.12 -6.76
C ASP A 192 -8.44 -13.20 -7.56
N ALA A 193 -7.88 -14.16 -6.88
CA ALA A 193 -7.11 -15.26 -7.47
C ALA A 193 -7.98 -16.39 -8.06
N GLY A 194 -9.25 -16.13 -8.38
CA GLY A 194 -10.17 -17.15 -8.92
C GLY A 194 -10.71 -18.12 -7.88
N GLY A 195 -10.53 -17.83 -6.60
CA GLY A 195 -10.98 -18.54 -5.42
C GLY A 195 -10.25 -18.00 -4.23
N PHE A 196 -10.96 -17.80 -3.13
CA PHE A 196 -10.34 -17.35 -1.89
C PHE A 196 -9.66 -18.52 -1.20
N ASP A 197 -8.40 -18.34 -0.80
CA ASP A 197 -7.65 -19.30 0.00
C ASP A 197 -6.91 -18.57 1.12
N GLU A 198 -7.20 -18.95 2.35
CA GLU A 198 -6.67 -18.35 3.57
C GLU A 198 -5.28 -18.85 3.95
N ASP A 199 -4.74 -19.85 3.25
CA ASP A 199 -3.37 -20.30 3.49
C ASP A 199 -2.37 -19.20 3.13
N LYS A 200 -1.59 -18.76 4.13
CA LYS A 200 -0.58 -17.70 3.98
C LYS A 200 0.45 -17.99 2.89
N ASP A 201 0.67 -19.25 2.57
CA ASP A 201 1.64 -19.71 1.58
C ASP A 201 0.98 -19.98 0.21
N HIS A 202 -0.33 -19.79 0.07
CA HIS A 202 -1.03 -19.96 -1.19
C HIS A 202 -0.63 -18.86 -2.20
N PRO A 203 -0.29 -19.21 -3.45
CA PRO A 203 0.20 -18.25 -4.44
C PRO A 203 -0.73 -17.08 -4.73
N GLY A 204 -2.05 -17.29 -4.57
CA GLY A 204 -3.05 -16.25 -4.78
C GLY A 204 -3.20 -15.23 -3.63
N ASN A 205 -2.55 -15.44 -2.48
CA ASN A 205 -2.73 -14.59 -1.29
C ASN A 205 -1.81 -13.36 -1.27
N VAL A 206 -1.86 -12.51 -2.31
CA VAL A 206 -0.93 -11.37 -2.45
C VAL A 206 -0.93 -10.46 -1.21
N PHE A 207 -2.11 -10.14 -0.66
CA PHE A 207 -2.24 -9.21 0.49
C PHE A 207 -2.68 -9.89 1.79
N TRP A 208 -2.79 -11.22 1.83
CA TRP A 208 -3.32 -11.94 2.99
C TRP A 208 -2.47 -11.77 4.26
N SER A 209 -1.19 -11.50 4.11
CA SER A 209 -0.30 -11.16 5.23
C SER A 209 -0.80 -9.98 6.09
N GLN A 210 -1.61 -9.08 5.51
CA GLN A 210 -2.21 -7.97 6.24
C GLN A 210 -3.35 -8.44 7.16
N ALA A 211 -4.13 -9.44 6.75
CA ALA A 211 -5.13 -10.08 7.62
C ALA A 211 -4.45 -10.79 8.80
N LEU A 212 -3.44 -11.60 8.52
CA LEU A 212 -2.69 -12.34 9.55
C LEU A 212 -2.04 -11.41 10.56
N ALA A 213 -1.46 -10.29 10.10
CA ALA A 213 -0.87 -9.29 10.99
C ALA A 213 -1.91 -8.67 11.94
N ALA A 214 -3.08 -8.28 11.43
CA ALA A 214 -4.16 -7.75 12.27
C ALA A 214 -4.68 -8.79 13.27
N ASN A 215 -4.83 -10.05 12.83
CA ASN A 215 -5.29 -11.14 13.70
C ASN A 215 -4.28 -11.48 14.81
N ALA A 216 -2.99 -11.28 14.60
CA ALA A 216 -1.99 -11.42 15.66
C ALA A 216 -2.28 -10.46 16.85
N VAL A 217 -2.77 -9.24 16.58
CA VAL A 217 -3.25 -8.35 17.65
C VAL A 217 -4.49 -8.94 18.32
N TYR A 218 -5.46 -9.46 17.54
CA TYR A 218 -6.68 -10.06 18.09
C TYR A 218 -6.39 -11.24 19.03
N GLU A 219 -5.43 -12.09 18.69
CA GLU A 219 -5.01 -13.21 19.53
C GLU A 219 -4.44 -12.78 20.89
N MET A 220 -3.81 -11.60 20.95
CA MET A 220 -3.28 -11.03 22.21
C MET A 220 -4.38 -10.41 23.09
N LEU A 221 -5.60 -10.21 22.60
CA LEU A 221 -6.68 -9.57 23.35
C LEU A 221 -7.23 -10.51 24.43
N ASP A 222 -7.53 -9.95 25.63
CA ASP A 222 -8.30 -10.66 26.65
C ASP A 222 -9.80 -10.75 26.29
N GLY A 223 -10.59 -11.48 27.09
CA GLY A 223 -11.99 -11.70 26.80
C GLY A 223 -12.81 -10.41 26.67
N LYS A 224 -12.57 -9.40 27.51
CA LYS A 224 -13.29 -8.11 27.45
C LYS A 224 -12.86 -7.29 26.23
N GLN A 225 -11.58 -7.33 25.94
CA GLN A 225 -11.03 -6.64 24.78
C GLN A 225 -11.55 -7.27 23.48
N ARG A 226 -11.65 -8.61 23.40
CA ARG A 226 -12.25 -9.32 22.26
C ARG A 226 -13.72 -8.97 22.08
N ASP A 227 -14.50 -8.92 23.17
CA ASP A 227 -15.91 -8.49 23.14
C ASP A 227 -16.07 -7.06 22.60
N ALA A 228 -15.13 -6.16 22.94
CA ALA A 228 -15.13 -4.78 22.45
C ALA A 228 -14.68 -4.69 20.98
N ALA A 229 -13.66 -5.47 20.56
CA ALA A 229 -13.08 -5.44 19.23
C ALA A 229 -13.98 -6.09 18.17
N LEU A 230 -14.77 -7.11 18.56
CA LEU A 230 -15.54 -7.95 17.64
C LEU A 230 -16.96 -7.41 17.42
N VAL A 231 -17.21 -6.93 16.22
CA VAL A 231 -18.47 -6.29 15.80
C VAL A 231 -19.30 -7.24 14.95
N ALA A 232 -20.61 -7.25 15.15
CA ALA A 232 -21.51 -8.19 14.48
C ALA A 232 -21.59 -7.97 12.96
N LYS A 233 -21.54 -6.72 12.50
CA LYS A 233 -21.69 -6.36 11.08
C LYS A 233 -20.67 -5.34 10.65
N SER A 234 -20.04 -5.60 9.50
CA SER A 234 -19.18 -4.66 8.80
C SER A 234 -20.00 -3.49 8.20
N PRO A 235 -19.42 -2.30 8.09
CA PRO A 235 -20.01 -1.24 7.28
C PRO A 235 -19.97 -1.65 5.79
N ARG A 236 -20.61 -0.83 4.93
CA ARG A 236 -20.33 -0.96 3.50
C ARG A 236 -18.83 -0.75 3.28
N GLU A 237 -18.20 -1.59 2.50
CA GLU A 237 -16.73 -1.52 2.30
C GLU A 237 -16.27 -0.16 1.75
N ASN A 238 -17.08 0.50 0.91
CA ASN A 238 -16.79 1.85 0.39
C ASN A 238 -17.11 2.99 1.39
N ALA A 239 -17.54 2.68 2.62
CA ALA A 239 -17.77 3.67 3.66
C ALA A 239 -16.44 4.13 4.29
N VAL A 240 -15.64 4.85 3.51
CA VAL A 240 -14.31 5.35 3.92
C VAL A 240 -14.29 6.83 4.29
N GLY A 241 -15.45 7.46 4.38
CA GLY A 241 -15.58 8.84 4.88
C GLY A 241 -15.15 8.96 6.33
N PHE A 242 -14.49 10.05 6.67
CA PHE A 242 -14.00 10.31 8.02
C PHE A 242 -15.12 10.54 9.02
N ARG A 243 -14.95 10.02 10.20
CA ARG A 243 -15.93 10.19 11.30
C ARG A 243 -15.59 11.35 12.23
N GLY A 244 -14.35 11.79 12.26
CA GLY A 244 -13.91 12.86 13.12
C GLY A 244 -14.26 12.59 14.58
N ALA A 245 -14.80 13.60 15.29
CA ALA A 245 -15.25 13.46 16.69
C ALA A 245 -16.35 12.40 16.89
N LYS A 246 -17.08 12.01 15.83
CA LYS A 246 -18.11 10.95 15.92
C LYS A 246 -17.53 9.56 16.17
N LEU A 247 -16.23 9.39 15.99
CA LEU A 247 -15.53 8.14 16.32
C LEU A 247 -15.61 7.81 17.81
N HIS A 248 -15.67 8.83 18.66
CA HIS A 248 -15.66 8.73 20.13
C HIS A 248 -17.04 9.05 20.77
N THR A 249 -18.12 8.57 20.16
CA THR A 249 -19.47 8.72 20.71
C THR A 249 -19.69 7.84 21.94
N ALA A 250 -20.85 8.00 22.62
CA ALA A 250 -21.17 7.27 23.85
C ALA A 250 -21.15 5.73 23.71
N ASN A 251 -21.34 5.18 22.48
CA ASN A 251 -21.27 3.74 22.18
C ASN A 251 -20.40 3.52 20.95
N PRO A 252 -19.08 3.72 21.01
CA PRO A 252 -18.20 3.51 19.88
C PRO A 252 -18.02 2.01 19.62
N GLN A 253 -18.08 1.59 18.36
CA GLN A 253 -17.74 0.23 17.95
C GLN A 253 -16.23 0.01 17.96
N GLY A 254 -15.80 -1.21 18.18
CA GLY A 254 -14.40 -1.59 18.20
C GLY A 254 -13.68 -1.25 19.51
N ILE A 255 -12.49 -1.74 19.69
CA ILE A 255 -11.64 -1.42 20.86
C ILE A 255 -10.82 -0.15 20.59
N ALA A 256 -10.78 0.77 21.56
CA ALA A 256 -9.87 1.90 21.47
C ALA A 256 -8.42 1.45 21.64
N VAL A 257 -7.50 2.03 20.89
CA VAL A 257 -6.08 1.66 21.01
C VAL A 257 -5.54 2.02 22.40
N THR A 258 -6.08 3.03 23.05
CA THR A 258 -5.77 3.38 24.45
C THR A 258 -6.20 2.33 25.47
N ASP A 259 -7.11 1.41 25.12
CA ASP A 259 -7.54 0.30 25.98
C ASP A 259 -6.66 -0.96 25.80
N LEU A 260 -5.68 -0.90 24.90
CA LEU A 260 -4.69 -1.94 24.65
C LEU A 260 -3.50 -1.82 25.61
N SER A 261 -2.90 -2.96 25.99
CA SER A 261 -1.63 -2.96 26.71
C SER A 261 -0.48 -2.43 25.83
N GLY A 262 0.65 -2.08 26.44
CA GLY A 262 1.83 -1.64 25.70
C GLY A 262 2.32 -2.65 24.66
N ASP A 263 2.28 -3.96 24.98
CA ASP A 263 2.67 -5.01 24.04
C ASP A 263 1.69 -5.11 22.85
N GLN A 264 0.39 -5.01 23.11
CA GLN A 264 -0.66 -5.00 22.07
C GLN A 264 -0.56 -3.76 21.17
N GLN A 265 -0.24 -2.59 21.74
CA GLN A 265 0.01 -1.36 20.98
C GLN A 265 1.28 -1.48 20.11
N GLY A 266 2.32 -2.11 20.65
CA GLY A 266 3.54 -2.43 19.91
C GLY A 266 3.26 -3.34 18.71
N GLU A 267 2.44 -4.38 18.90
CA GLU A 267 2.01 -5.26 17.81
C GLU A 267 1.16 -4.51 16.78
N LEU A 268 0.22 -3.65 17.20
CA LEU A 268 -0.55 -2.81 16.27
C LEU A 268 0.33 -1.84 15.46
N SER A 269 1.39 -1.33 16.08
CA SER A 269 2.39 -0.51 15.36
C SER A 269 3.12 -1.33 14.29
N ARG A 270 3.38 -2.62 14.56
CA ARG A 270 3.93 -3.56 13.57
C ARG A 270 2.93 -3.82 12.43
N VAL A 271 1.64 -3.96 12.76
CA VAL A 271 0.57 -4.07 11.74
C VAL A 271 0.62 -2.88 10.79
N LEU A 272 0.65 -1.65 11.31
CA LEU A 272 0.77 -0.45 10.47
C LEU A 272 2.01 -0.52 9.56
N GLY A 273 3.14 -1.04 10.07
CA GLY A 273 4.32 -1.32 9.25
C GLY A 273 4.01 -2.23 8.07
N VAL A 274 3.37 -3.38 8.31
CA VAL A 274 2.96 -4.35 7.28
C VAL A 274 2.01 -3.74 6.25
N LEU A 275 1.06 -2.91 6.69
CA LEU A 275 0.12 -2.22 5.79
C LEU A 275 0.83 -1.24 4.85
N LEU A 276 1.90 -0.63 5.31
CA LEU A 276 2.66 0.35 4.55
C LEU A 276 3.73 -0.27 3.65
N GLU A 277 4.16 -1.51 3.90
CA GLU A 277 5.21 -2.18 3.12
C GLU A 277 5.01 -2.11 1.59
N PRO A 278 3.78 -2.23 1.03
CA PRO A 278 3.59 -2.18 -0.41
C PRO A 278 3.96 -0.87 -1.08
N PHE A 279 4.03 0.24 -0.34
CA PHE A 279 4.12 1.58 -0.93
C PHE A 279 5.52 2.18 -0.83
N ARG A 280 5.82 3.16 -1.68
CA ARG A 280 7.09 3.91 -1.68
C ARG A 280 7.29 4.68 -0.37
N GLY A 281 8.56 5.04 -0.09
CA GLY A 281 8.97 5.67 1.16
C GLY A 281 8.27 7.00 1.47
N SER A 282 8.09 7.87 0.46
CA SER A 282 7.40 9.16 0.60
C SER A 282 5.95 8.98 1.08
N ASP A 283 5.20 8.10 0.45
CA ASP A 283 3.78 7.87 0.79
C ASP A 283 3.64 7.25 2.19
N ARG A 284 4.59 6.40 2.58
CA ARG A 284 4.65 5.87 3.96
C ARG A 284 4.86 6.98 4.99
N GLU A 285 5.65 7.99 4.66
CA GLU A 285 5.91 9.13 5.54
C GLU A 285 4.68 10.03 5.64
N GLU A 286 4.01 10.34 4.52
CA GLU A 286 2.74 11.08 4.52
C GLU A 286 1.69 10.45 5.43
N VAL A 287 1.57 9.11 5.39
CA VAL A 287 0.65 8.38 6.29
C VAL A 287 1.02 8.61 7.74
N ARG A 288 2.31 8.52 8.10
CA ARG A 288 2.77 8.74 9.48
C ARG A 288 2.55 10.17 9.93
N GLU A 289 2.82 11.14 9.07
CA GLU A 289 2.58 12.57 9.36
C GLU A 289 1.10 12.87 9.56
N CYS A 290 0.23 12.40 8.66
CA CYS A 290 -1.23 12.55 8.80
C CYS A 290 -1.74 11.89 10.08
N LEU A 291 -1.26 10.68 10.38
CA LEU A 291 -1.65 9.97 11.60
C LEU A 291 -1.18 10.69 12.87
N ALA A 292 0.06 11.20 12.87
CA ALA A 292 0.62 11.94 14.02
C ALA A 292 -0.18 13.22 14.33
N LYS A 293 -0.61 13.97 13.31
CA LYS A 293 -1.41 15.20 13.48
C LYS A 293 -2.79 14.95 14.09
N GLN A 294 -3.33 13.75 13.98
CA GLN A 294 -4.62 13.37 14.56
C GLN A 294 -4.52 12.58 15.87
N GLY A 295 -3.34 12.54 16.49
CA GLY A 295 -3.11 11.90 17.79
C GLY A 295 -2.48 10.51 17.72
N GLY A 296 -1.93 10.12 16.57
CA GLY A 296 -1.26 8.84 16.39
C GLY A 296 -2.22 7.65 16.40
N LEU A 297 -1.67 6.46 16.57
CA LEU A 297 -2.46 5.23 16.70
C LEU A 297 -3.37 5.27 17.94
N GLU A 298 -3.00 5.96 18.99
CA GLU A 298 -3.80 6.10 20.21
C GLU A 298 -5.18 6.75 19.94
N GLY A 299 -5.28 7.60 18.91
CA GLY A 299 -6.55 8.17 18.45
C GLY A 299 -7.45 7.19 17.67
N CYS A 300 -6.97 5.97 17.41
CA CYS A 300 -7.67 5.00 16.57
C CYS A 300 -8.45 3.95 17.38
N ARG A 301 -9.27 3.20 16.64
CA ARG A 301 -10.00 2.03 17.10
C ARG A 301 -9.76 0.87 16.15
N LEU A 302 -9.65 -0.34 16.70
CA LEU A 302 -9.49 -1.59 15.95
C LEU A 302 -10.80 -2.37 16.02
N LEU A 303 -11.26 -2.86 14.87
CA LEU A 303 -12.52 -3.57 14.71
C LEU A 303 -12.29 -4.84 13.88
N PHE A 304 -12.88 -5.95 14.33
CA PHE A 304 -13.02 -7.19 13.57
C PHE A 304 -14.49 -7.48 13.35
N TYR A 305 -14.87 -8.10 12.25
CA TYR A 305 -16.27 -8.29 11.87
C TYR A 305 -16.63 -9.77 11.78
N LYS A 306 -17.78 -10.14 12.39
CA LYS A 306 -18.30 -11.50 12.38
C LYS A 306 -18.98 -11.88 11.07
N ASP A 307 -19.57 -10.89 10.40
CA ASP A 307 -20.25 -11.14 9.13
C ASP A 307 -19.24 -11.33 8.01
N GLN A 308 -19.59 -12.23 7.08
CA GLN A 308 -18.75 -12.57 5.93
C GLN A 308 -17.37 -13.20 6.30
N ASP A 309 -17.26 -13.68 7.53
CA ASP A 309 -16.14 -14.52 7.95
C ASP A 309 -16.30 -15.91 7.37
N ILE A 310 -15.25 -16.47 6.80
CA ILE A 310 -15.24 -17.82 6.21
C ILE A 310 -14.15 -18.67 6.89
N GLY A 311 -14.10 -19.95 6.62
CA GLY A 311 -13.09 -20.86 7.14
C GLY A 311 -13.35 -21.36 8.56
N ASN A 312 -13.81 -20.56 9.50
CA ASN A 312 -13.93 -20.87 10.93
C ASN A 312 -12.60 -21.39 11.51
N ASP A 313 -11.51 -20.78 11.12
CA ASP A 313 -10.12 -21.16 11.39
C ASP A 313 -9.50 -20.34 12.53
N GLY A 314 -10.23 -19.35 13.05
CA GLY A 314 -9.78 -18.42 14.10
C GLY A 314 -9.12 -17.16 13.56
N VAL A 315 -9.12 -16.95 12.24
CA VAL A 315 -8.68 -15.72 11.58
C VAL A 315 -9.91 -14.92 11.14
N TRP A 316 -10.04 -13.70 11.62
CA TRP A 316 -11.11 -12.79 11.16
C TRP A 316 -10.73 -12.21 9.80
N ASP A 317 -11.50 -12.54 8.76
CA ASP A 317 -11.28 -12.10 7.39
C ASP A 317 -11.41 -10.59 7.21
N ASN A 318 -12.34 -9.99 7.93
CA ASN A 318 -12.72 -8.60 7.74
C ASN A 318 -12.40 -7.79 8.99
N TRP A 319 -11.63 -6.73 8.84
CA TRP A 319 -11.22 -5.88 9.94
C TRP A 319 -11.02 -4.43 9.49
N ARG A 320 -10.93 -3.52 10.45
CA ARG A 320 -10.76 -2.10 10.19
C ARG A 320 -9.95 -1.43 11.30
N LEU A 321 -9.00 -0.61 10.90
CA LEU A 321 -8.36 0.36 11.76
C LEU A 321 -8.90 1.74 11.38
N GLU A 322 -9.50 2.45 12.33
CA GLU A 322 -10.19 3.70 12.08
C GLU A 322 -9.80 4.76 13.11
N GLY A 323 -9.35 5.91 12.62
CA GLY A 323 -9.06 7.14 13.40
C GLY A 323 -10.01 8.29 13.03
N PRO A 324 -9.86 9.46 13.61
CA PRO A 324 -10.68 10.63 13.28
C PRO A 324 -10.66 10.96 11.78
N ALA A 325 -9.48 10.92 11.16
CA ALA A 325 -9.23 11.12 9.73
C ALA A 325 -8.38 9.98 9.13
N PHE A 326 -8.54 8.77 9.63
CA PHE A 326 -7.82 7.59 9.21
C PHE A 326 -8.78 6.43 9.02
N VAL A 327 -8.77 5.80 7.86
CA VAL A 327 -9.51 4.57 7.57
C VAL A 327 -8.61 3.62 6.80
N TRP A 328 -8.40 2.43 7.37
CA TRP A 328 -7.86 1.28 6.69
C TRP A 328 -8.83 0.12 6.86
N HIS A 329 -9.59 -0.18 5.82
CA HIS A 329 -10.61 -1.23 5.84
C HIS A 329 -10.17 -2.38 4.95
N PHE A 330 -9.94 -3.52 5.58
CA PHE A 330 -9.58 -4.77 4.92
C PHE A 330 -10.79 -5.71 4.92
N ARG A 331 -11.21 -6.14 3.74
CA ARG A 331 -12.17 -7.20 3.52
C ARG A 331 -11.44 -8.37 2.86
N GLY A 332 -11.27 -9.49 3.56
CA GLY A 332 -10.60 -10.69 3.06
C GLY A 332 -11.53 -11.61 2.27
N ALA A 333 -12.79 -11.72 2.69
CA ALA A 333 -13.77 -12.61 2.08
C ALA A 333 -14.78 -11.87 1.20
N PRO A 334 -15.19 -12.41 0.00
CA PRO A 334 -14.76 -13.68 -0.64
C PRO A 334 -13.40 -13.57 -1.35
N HIS A 335 -12.81 -12.40 -1.44
CA HIS A 335 -11.46 -12.08 -1.91
C HIS A 335 -11.05 -10.71 -1.38
N VAL A 336 -9.75 -10.39 -1.46
CA VAL A 336 -9.19 -9.23 -0.79
C VAL A 336 -9.59 -7.91 -1.46
N HIS A 337 -10.21 -7.03 -0.68
CA HIS A 337 -10.44 -5.62 -0.97
C HIS A 337 -9.88 -4.75 0.14
N VAL A 338 -9.01 -3.81 -0.17
CA VAL A 338 -8.44 -2.89 0.81
C VAL A 338 -8.76 -1.46 0.42
N TRP A 339 -9.51 -0.79 1.28
CA TRP A 339 -9.91 0.60 1.13
C TRP A 339 -9.16 1.46 2.12
N VAL A 340 -8.45 2.45 1.62
CA VAL A 340 -7.62 3.34 2.43
C VAL A 340 -8.00 4.79 2.18
N ASN A 341 -8.23 5.52 3.27
CA ASN A 341 -8.42 6.96 3.23
C ASN A 341 -7.78 7.58 4.46
N ILE A 342 -6.82 8.47 4.26
CA ILE A 342 -6.01 9.04 5.33
C ILE A 342 -5.80 10.52 5.06
N ALA A 343 -6.11 11.33 6.07
CA ALA A 343 -5.88 12.77 6.07
C ALA A 343 -5.38 13.23 7.45
N ASP A 344 -4.94 14.45 7.53
CA ASP A 344 -4.60 15.08 8.82
C ASP A 344 -5.78 15.88 9.42
N ASP A 345 -6.84 16.08 8.63
CA ASP A 345 -8.05 16.80 9.03
C ASP A 345 -9.32 16.00 8.62
N PRO A 346 -10.22 15.69 9.55
CA PRO A 346 -11.44 14.94 9.28
C PRO A 346 -12.47 15.70 8.44
N SER A 347 -12.30 16.99 8.19
CA SER A 347 -13.17 17.77 7.30
C SER A 347 -12.91 17.55 5.82
N ILE A 348 -11.80 16.88 5.47
CA ILE A 348 -11.46 16.56 4.07
C ILE A 348 -12.51 15.61 3.50
N ALA A 349 -13.17 16.05 2.42
CA ALA A 349 -14.22 15.28 1.78
C ALA A 349 -13.66 14.13 0.94
N THR A 350 -14.34 12.98 1.01
CA THR A 350 -14.11 11.85 0.11
C THR A 350 -15.31 11.59 -0.77
N ASN A 351 -15.08 10.89 -1.87
CA ASN A 351 -16.09 10.54 -2.86
C ASN A 351 -15.96 9.06 -3.21
N SER A 352 -16.84 8.20 -2.65
CA SER A 352 -16.80 6.74 -2.80
C SER A 352 -18.17 6.15 -3.15
#